data_80ddf739712b74fd910f4718bc083da5
#
_entry.id   80ddf739712b74fd910f4718bc083da5
#
_cell.length_a   1.000
_cell.length_b   1.000
_cell.length_c   1.000
_cell.angle_alpha   90.00
_cell.angle_beta   90.00
_cell.angle_gamma   90.00
#
_symmetry.space_group_name_H-M   'P 1'
#
loop_
_entity.id
_entity.type
_entity.pdbx_description
1 polymer ?
#
loop_
_entity_poly.entity_id
_entity_poly.type
_entity_poly.pdbx_seq_one_letter_code
_entity_poly.pdbx_strand_id
1 'polypeptide(L)'
;MIPFRPSALPKTVEPAVMRKQYEALKTPVKHGAVCRFEDTLTDSPSVWYSNGKWYMMYLRISKECATSGYTTWISESEDLMHWMPLGEVMSRTGGERWDSRQVAGYLGLPDITWNGTHTPGRVNGQYLVTYLGGNADGYEPTPLYMGEALTEELTDPKAYRRLPQPILSPEDEDCRPGERRALYRSFAFADTAGITGFPYAMLYNAKAMDYKERIFLAVSEDALHWQRYGEEPVLDGTRYRPDNKIVADAQLIRRGNLYLMIYFSLEPGNPAYSTFAASYDLVHWTPWQGKPLIASEFPWEDEHAHKSWIVVHDGRVYNYYCACNSAGERFIALATSD
;
A
#
# COMPACT_ATOMS: atom_id res chain seq x y z
N MET A 1 -16.62 9.54 13.31
CA MET A 1 -15.60 8.56 13.76
C MET A 1 -16.24 7.46 14.57
N ILE A 2 -15.89 6.19 14.36
CA ILE A 2 -16.43 5.01 15.07
C ILE A 2 -15.36 4.47 16.02
N PRO A 3 -15.69 4.18 17.30
CA PRO A 3 -14.73 3.61 18.24
C PRO A 3 -14.35 2.18 17.85
N PHE A 4 -13.14 1.73 18.21
CA PHE A 4 -12.75 0.34 18.03
C PHE A 4 -13.69 -0.61 18.76
N ARG A 5 -14.10 -1.67 18.09
CA ARG A 5 -14.89 -2.74 18.69
C ARG A 5 -14.04 -3.44 19.77
N PRO A 6 -14.56 -3.64 21.00
CA PRO A 6 -13.86 -4.42 22.00
C PRO A 6 -13.56 -5.83 21.48
N SER A 7 -12.32 -6.28 21.64
CA SER A 7 -11.87 -7.60 21.22
C SER A 7 -11.40 -8.41 22.44
N ALA A 8 -11.82 -9.68 22.52
CA ALA A 8 -11.30 -10.64 23.48
C ALA A 8 -10.05 -11.38 22.96
N LEU A 9 -9.61 -11.11 21.72
CA LEU A 9 -8.43 -11.71 21.13
C LEU A 9 -7.14 -11.20 21.79
N PRO A 10 -6.04 -11.99 21.74
CA PRO A 10 -4.77 -11.54 22.28
C PRO A 10 -4.30 -10.23 21.63
N LYS A 11 -3.85 -9.27 22.43
CA LYS A 11 -3.35 -7.96 21.97
C LYS A 11 -1.90 -8.00 21.50
N THR A 12 -1.19 -9.07 21.78
CA THR A 12 0.21 -9.27 21.40
C THR A 12 0.40 -10.64 20.75
N VAL A 13 1.35 -10.73 19.84
CA VAL A 13 1.74 -11.98 19.18
C VAL A 13 3.04 -12.48 19.78
N GLU A 14 3.07 -13.74 20.18
CA GLU A 14 4.22 -14.39 20.80
C GLU A 14 5.47 -14.35 19.92
N PRO A 15 6.67 -14.13 20.49
CA PRO A 15 7.92 -14.02 19.73
C PRO A 15 8.23 -15.25 18.83
N ALA A 16 7.85 -16.46 19.27
CA ALA A 16 8.03 -17.68 18.49
C ALA A 16 7.12 -17.67 17.24
N VAL A 17 5.87 -17.16 17.37
CA VAL A 17 4.95 -17.00 16.25
C VAL A 17 5.49 -15.95 15.29
N MET A 18 5.96 -14.79 15.79
CA MET A 18 6.58 -13.74 14.97
C MET A 18 7.77 -14.27 14.15
N ARG A 19 8.66 -15.03 14.77
CA ARG A 19 9.80 -15.67 14.09
C ARG A 19 9.35 -16.62 12.98
N LYS A 20 8.32 -17.43 13.22
CA LYS A 20 7.74 -18.32 12.21
C LYS A 20 7.18 -17.54 11.01
N GLN A 21 6.58 -16.36 11.26
CA GLN A 21 6.10 -15.53 10.16
C GLN A 21 7.26 -14.90 9.37
N TYR A 22 8.31 -14.43 10.05
CA TYR A 22 9.52 -13.93 9.38
C TYR A 22 10.14 -14.99 8.45
N GLU A 23 10.33 -16.21 8.95
CA GLU A 23 10.88 -17.32 8.14
C GLU A 23 10.01 -17.65 6.91
N ALA A 24 8.69 -17.47 7.02
CA ALA A 24 7.77 -17.69 5.91
C ALA A 24 7.72 -16.53 4.91
N LEU A 25 8.00 -15.30 5.34
CA LEU A 25 7.92 -14.09 4.52
C LEU A 25 9.26 -13.70 3.87
N LYS A 26 10.40 -14.14 4.43
CA LYS A 26 11.72 -13.70 3.96
C LYS A 26 11.98 -14.08 2.50
N THR A 27 12.59 -13.17 1.77
CA THR A 27 12.92 -13.31 0.35
C THR A 27 14.39 -12.95 0.11
N PRO A 28 15.33 -13.89 0.40
CA PRO A 28 16.75 -13.60 0.37
C PRO A 28 17.36 -13.49 -1.03
N VAL A 29 16.65 -13.94 -2.08
CA VAL A 29 17.17 -13.94 -3.45
C VAL A 29 16.64 -12.71 -4.19
N LYS A 30 17.50 -11.70 -4.37
CA LYS A 30 17.16 -10.46 -5.08
C LYS A 30 17.48 -10.57 -6.57
N HIS A 31 16.52 -10.24 -7.43
CA HIS A 31 16.62 -10.35 -8.89
C HIS A 31 16.88 -9.00 -9.57
N GLY A 32 16.80 -7.86 -8.83
CA GLY A 32 16.91 -6.53 -9.39
C GLY A 32 15.61 -6.04 -10.02
N ALA A 33 15.71 -5.13 -10.99
CA ALA A 33 14.60 -4.45 -11.60
C ALA A 33 13.70 -5.38 -12.42
N VAL A 34 12.38 -5.32 -12.18
CA VAL A 34 11.35 -5.99 -12.99
C VAL A 34 10.43 -4.99 -13.69
N CYS A 35 10.36 -3.74 -13.20
CA CYS A 35 9.62 -2.67 -13.86
C CYS A 35 10.40 -1.35 -13.67
N ARG A 36 11.08 -0.90 -14.75
CA ARG A 36 11.96 0.28 -14.74
C ARG A 36 11.80 1.06 -16.04
N PHE A 37 11.76 2.38 -15.93
CA PHE A 37 11.65 3.31 -17.05
C PHE A 37 12.71 4.41 -16.91
N GLU A 38 13.28 4.85 -18.04
CA GLU A 38 14.37 5.82 -18.03
C GLU A 38 13.90 7.25 -17.72
N ASP A 39 12.67 7.58 -18.11
CA ASP A 39 12.07 8.93 -18.04
C ASP A 39 11.29 9.21 -16.76
N THR A 40 10.98 8.18 -15.97
CA THR A 40 10.11 8.30 -14.80
C THR A 40 10.65 7.55 -13.58
N LEU A 41 10.18 7.98 -12.42
CA LEU A 41 10.28 7.25 -11.17
C LEU A 41 9.05 6.33 -11.05
N THR A 42 9.28 5.07 -10.71
CA THR A 42 8.22 4.04 -10.60
C THR A 42 8.10 3.59 -9.15
N ASP A 43 6.87 3.49 -8.65
CA ASP A 43 6.62 3.33 -7.21
C ASP A 43 5.41 2.43 -6.91
N SER A 44 5.32 1.94 -5.67
CA SER A 44 4.16 1.34 -5.00
C SER A 44 3.42 0.25 -5.79
N PRO A 45 3.99 -0.95 -5.97
CA PRO A 45 3.36 -2.04 -6.71
C PRO A 45 2.11 -2.59 -5.97
N SER A 46 1.13 -3.07 -6.76
CA SER A 46 0.00 -3.90 -6.32
C SER A 46 -0.20 -5.01 -7.35
N VAL A 47 -0.12 -6.29 -6.96
CA VAL A 47 -0.14 -7.42 -7.88
C VAL A 47 -1.39 -8.27 -7.68
N TRP A 48 -2.01 -8.70 -8.79
CA TRP A 48 -3.17 -9.60 -8.77
C TRP A 48 -3.14 -10.60 -9.93
N TYR A 49 -3.98 -11.63 -9.82
CA TYR A 49 -4.20 -12.63 -10.85
C TYR A 49 -5.62 -12.51 -11.42
N SER A 50 -5.75 -12.49 -12.73
CA SER A 50 -7.03 -12.49 -13.43
C SER A 50 -6.88 -13.07 -14.85
N ASN A 51 -7.91 -13.75 -15.34
CA ASN A 51 -7.98 -14.23 -16.73
C ASN A 51 -6.73 -15.02 -17.20
N GLY A 52 -6.13 -15.81 -16.31
CA GLY A 52 -4.96 -16.63 -16.64
C GLY A 52 -3.61 -15.91 -16.64
N LYS A 53 -3.57 -14.64 -16.25
CA LYS A 53 -2.36 -13.82 -16.19
C LYS A 53 -2.21 -13.09 -14.88
N TRP A 54 -0.99 -12.69 -14.57
CA TRP A 54 -0.65 -11.78 -13.49
C TRP A 54 -0.63 -10.34 -14.00
N TYR A 55 -1.05 -9.43 -13.16
CA TYR A 55 -1.02 -7.99 -13.43
C TYR A 55 -0.39 -7.26 -12.26
N MET A 56 0.28 -6.16 -12.56
CA MET A 56 0.84 -5.25 -11.56
C MET A 56 0.36 -3.83 -11.86
N MET A 57 -0.31 -3.21 -10.90
CA MET A 57 -0.58 -1.78 -10.90
C MET A 57 0.56 -1.07 -10.15
N TYR A 58 1.03 0.05 -10.68
CA TYR A 58 2.12 0.83 -10.11
C TYR A 58 1.98 2.30 -10.48
N LEU A 59 2.74 3.14 -9.80
CA LEU A 59 2.74 4.57 -10.00
C LEU A 59 3.91 5.00 -10.84
N ARG A 60 3.72 6.05 -11.66
CA ARG A 60 4.81 6.74 -12.33
C ARG A 60 4.68 8.24 -12.12
N ILE A 61 5.82 8.89 -11.96
CA ILE A 61 5.97 10.34 -11.97
C ILE A 61 7.20 10.70 -12.78
N SER A 62 7.17 11.79 -13.57
CA SER A 62 8.34 12.26 -14.30
C SER A 62 9.50 12.56 -13.35
N LYS A 63 10.73 12.32 -13.78
CA LYS A 63 11.93 12.76 -13.04
C LYS A 63 11.96 14.27 -12.85
N GLU A 64 11.32 15.04 -13.76
CA GLU A 64 11.06 16.47 -13.61
C GLU A 64 9.82 16.72 -12.75
N CYS A 65 9.88 16.31 -11.48
CA CYS A 65 8.73 16.27 -10.59
C CYS A 65 8.01 17.61 -10.43
N ALA A 66 8.71 18.74 -10.52
CA ALA A 66 8.15 20.08 -10.23
C ALA A 66 6.94 20.47 -11.10
N THR A 67 6.85 19.92 -12.33
CA THR A 67 5.76 20.18 -13.29
C THR A 67 4.91 18.93 -13.58
N SER A 68 5.06 17.91 -12.75
CA SER A 68 4.45 16.60 -12.93
C SER A 68 3.68 16.18 -11.67
N GLY A 69 3.05 15.01 -11.73
CA GLY A 69 2.37 14.35 -10.63
C GLY A 69 2.19 12.88 -10.97
N TYR A 70 1.79 12.13 -9.99
CA TYR A 70 1.58 10.69 -10.17
C TYR A 70 0.48 10.38 -11.17
N THR A 71 0.72 9.33 -11.95
CA THR A 71 -0.26 8.62 -12.77
C THR A 71 -0.21 7.13 -12.45
N THR A 72 -1.26 6.38 -12.79
CA THR A 72 -1.37 4.95 -12.51
C THR A 72 -1.20 4.14 -13.77
N TRP A 73 -0.33 3.15 -13.71
CA TRP A 73 0.07 2.28 -14.81
C TRP A 73 -0.11 0.82 -14.48
N ILE A 74 -0.16 -0.03 -15.49
CA ILE A 74 -0.21 -1.48 -15.34
C ILE A 74 0.79 -2.18 -16.24
N SER A 75 1.23 -3.35 -15.79
CA SER A 75 1.98 -4.35 -16.54
C SER A 75 1.33 -5.71 -16.40
N GLU A 76 1.59 -6.64 -17.34
CA GLU A 76 1.19 -8.04 -17.25
C GLU A 76 2.40 -8.98 -17.19
N SER A 77 2.18 -10.19 -16.67
CA SER A 77 3.17 -11.26 -16.59
C SER A 77 2.50 -12.63 -16.66
N GLU A 78 3.20 -13.61 -17.22
CA GLU A 78 2.78 -15.01 -17.21
C GLU A 78 3.42 -15.82 -16.06
N ASP A 79 4.55 -15.32 -15.51
CA ASP A 79 5.43 -16.09 -14.61
C ASP A 79 5.83 -15.37 -13.31
N LEU A 80 5.29 -14.16 -13.04
CA LEU A 80 5.68 -13.32 -11.89
C LEU A 80 7.13 -12.80 -11.91
N MET A 81 7.91 -13.11 -12.95
CA MET A 81 9.32 -12.72 -13.08
C MET A 81 9.52 -11.69 -14.18
N HIS A 82 8.84 -11.86 -15.31
CA HIS A 82 8.98 -11.02 -16.52
C HIS A 82 7.71 -10.22 -16.73
N TRP A 83 7.84 -8.89 -16.72
CA TRP A 83 6.71 -7.96 -16.79
C TRP A 83 6.73 -7.14 -18.08
N MET A 84 5.60 -7.12 -18.78
CA MET A 84 5.38 -6.35 -19.99
C MET A 84 4.44 -5.17 -19.69
N PRO A 85 4.88 -3.92 -19.90
CA PRO A 85 4.02 -2.75 -19.70
C PRO A 85 2.82 -2.77 -20.68
N LEU A 86 1.61 -2.55 -20.14
CA LEU A 86 0.40 -2.38 -20.92
C LEU A 86 0.06 -0.90 -21.15
N GLY A 87 0.29 -0.05 -20.16
CA GLY A 87 0.07 1.38 -20.31
C GLY A 87 -0.49 2.07 -19.05
N GLU A 88 -0.84 3.32 -19.24
CA GLU A 88 -1.47 4.18 -18.23
C GLU A 88 -2.97 3.90 -18.15
N VAL A 89 -3.50 3.69 -16.94
CA VAL A 89 -4.92 3.39 -16.70
C VAL A 89 -5.66 4.52 -15.99
N MET A 90 -4.96 5.35 -15.21
CA MET A 90 -5.56 6.55 -14.62
C MET A 90 -4.63 7.74 -14.81
N SER A 91 -5.11 8.71 -15.60
CA SER A 91 -4.35 9.88 -16.03
C SER A 91 -4.68 11.12 -15.21
N ARG A 92 -3.75 12.05 -15.19
CA ARG A 92 -3.98 13.42 -14.77
C ARG A 92 -4.93 14.11 -15.76
N THR A 93 -5.95 14.82 -15.27
CA THR A 93 -6.94 15.48 -16.15
C THR A 93 -6.66 16.95 -16.36
N GLY A 94 -5.82 17.56 -15.51
CA GLY A 94 -5.73 19.01 -15.44
C GLY A 94 -7.03 19.64 -14.91
N GLY A 95 -7.12 20.97 -14.94
CA GLY A 95 -8.28 21.71 -14.44
C GLY A 95 -8.34 21.80 -12.91
N GLU A 96 -9.56 22.03 -12.38
CA GLU A 96 -9.78 22.42 -10.99
C GLU A 96 -10.24 21.29 -10.06
N ARG A 97 -10.43 20.06 -10.59
CA ARG A 97 -10.79 18.92 -9.74
C ARG A 97 -9.72 18.71 -8.67
N TRP A 98 -10.17 18.30 -7.48
CA TRP A 98 -9.31 17.99 -6.34
C TRP A 98 -8.23 16.94 -6.65
N ASP A 99 -8.45 16.05 -7.63
CA ASP A 99 -7.58 14.95 -8.08
C ASP A 99 -6.99 15.18 -9.49
N SER A 100 -6.91 16.42 -9.95
CA SER A 100 -6.55 16.73 -11.34
C SER A 100 -5.05 16.58 -11.65
N ARG A 101 -4.19 16.60 -10.63
CA ARG A 101 -2.73 16.64 -10.79
C ARG A 101 -2.00 15.43 -10.20
N GLN A 102 -2.59 14.76 -9.22
CA GLN A 102 -2.06 13.55 -8.59
C GLN A 102 -3.10 12.44 -8.69
N VAL A 103 -2.74 11.30 -9.25
CA VAL A 103 -3.63 10.14 -9.40
C VAL A 103 -2.82 8.85 -9.19
N ALA A 104 -2.56 8.53 -7.93
CA ALA A 104 -1.75 7.39 -7.52
C ALA A 104 -2.66 6.23 -7.09
N GLY A 105 -2.97 5.29 -8.00
CA GLY A 105 -3.92 4.20 -7.79
C GLY A 105 -3.31 2.97 -7.12
N TYR A 106 -4.14 2.32 -6.30
CA TYR A 106 -3.83 1.09 -5.59
C TYR A 106 -4.99 0.10 -5.73
N LEU A 107 -4.69 -1.18 -5.93
CA LEU A 107 -5.69 -2.22 -6.05
C LEU A 107 -6.54 -2.30 -4.78
N GLY A 108 -7.85 -2.16 -4.91
CA GLY A 108 -8.81 -2.40 -3.85
C GLY A 108 -9.28 -3.85 -3.80
N LEU A 109 -9.67 -4.30 -2.62
CA LEU A 109 -10.22 -5.62 -2.31
C LEU A 109 -9.39 -6.80 -2.85
N PRO A 110 -8.04 -6.80 -2.72
CA PRO A 110 -7.25 -7.98 -3.07
C PRO A 110 -7.65 -9.17 -2.20
N ASP A 111 -7.45 -10.39 -2.71
CA ASP A 111 -7.50 -11.58 -1.87
C ASP A 111 -6.32 -11.54 -0.89
N ILE A 112 -6.62 -11.36 0.38
CA ILE A 112 -5.62 -11.27 1.46
C ILE A 112 -5.16 -12.63 1.98
N THR A 113 -5.67 -13.74 1.45
CA THR A 113 -5.39 -15.07 1.95
C THR A 113 -3.96 -15.50 1.58
N TRP A 114 -3.21 -16.00 2.55
CA TRP A 114 -1.91 -16.62 2.32
C TRP A 114 -2.02 -17.76 1.29
N ASN A 115 -1.29 -17.68 0.20
CA ASN A 115 -1.37 -18.62 -0.92
C ASN A 115 -2.80 -18.75 -1.48
N GLY A 116 -3.52 -17.61 -1.53
CA GLY A 116 -4.88 -17.51 -2.04
C GLY A 116 -4.94 -17.44 -3.56
N THR A 117 -6.09 -17.00 -4.07
CA THR A 117 -6.34 -16.88 -5.51
C THR A 117 -5.68 -15.66 -6.13
N HIS A 118 -5.32 -14.67 -5.32
CA HIS A 118 -4.86 -13.34 -5.73
C HIS A 118 -5.84 -12.58 -6.64
N THR A 119 -7.08 -13.05 -6.73
CA THR A 119 -8.12 -12.39 -7.53
C THR A 119 -8.80 -11.30 -6.70
N PRO A 120 -8.87 -10.06 -7.19
CA PRO A 120 -9.51 -8.99 -6.45
C PRO A 120 -11.03 -9.16 -6.40
N GLY A 121 -11.63 -8.76 -5.28
CA GLY A 121 -13.06 -8.70 -5.09
C GLY A 121 -13.73 -7.59 -5.91
N ARG A 122 -15.06 -7.62 -5.93
CA ARG A 122 -15.89 -6.63 -6.63
C ARG A 122 -16.92 -6.02 -5.69
N VAL A 123 -17.24 -4.76 -5.91
CA VAL A 123 -18.34 -4.03 -5.28
C VAL A 123 -19.39 -3.77 -6.36
N ASN A 124 -20.61 -4.25 -6.18
CA ASN A 124 -21.70 -4.09 -7.15
C ASN A 124 -21.30 -4.51 -8.58
N GLY A 125 -20.49 -5.59 -8.70
CA GLY A 125 -20.03 -6.11 -9.97
C GLY A 125 -18.80 -5.40 -10.58
N GLN A 126 -18.30 -4.33 -9.96
CA GLN A 126 -17.14 -3.56 -10.42
C GLN A 126 -15.94 -3.76 -9.51
N TYR A 127 -14.74 -3.69 -10.07
CA TYR A 127 -13.49 -3.60 -9.30
C TYR A 127 -13.34 -2.22 -8.68
N LEU A 128 -12.72 -2.19 -7.51
CA LEU A 128 -12.39 -1.00 -6.76
C LEU A 128 -10.90 -0.67 -6.92
N VAL A 129 -10.59 0.59 -7.15
CA VAL A 129 -9.24 1.15 -7.08
C VAL A 129 -9.30 2.36 -6.15
N THR A 130 -8.59 2.30 -5.04
CA THR A 130 -8.36 3.46 -4.19
C THR A 130 -7.19 4.26 -4.73
N TYR A 131 -7.15 5.58 -4.53
CA TYR A 131 -6.03 6.38 -5.00
C TYR A 131 -5.76 7.60 -4.14
N LEU A 132 -4.49 7.98 -4.09
CA LEU A 132 -4.08 9.30 -3.63
C LEU A 132 -4.37 10.31 -4.73
N GLY A 133 -5.06 11.38 -4.39
CA GLY A 133 -5.39 12.49 -5.28
C GLY A 133 -4.88 13.84 -4.77
N GLY A 134 -4.63 14.76 -5.70
CA GLY A 134 -4.23 16.13 -5.41
C GLY A 134 -4.37 17.04 -6.63
N ASN A 135 -4.45 18.34 -6.42
CA ASN A 135 -4.64 19.35 -7.47
C ASN A 135 -3.44 20.25 -7.71
N ALA A 136 -2.27 19.88 -7.19
CA ALA A 136 -1.02 20.60 -7.41
C ALA A 136 0.03 19.70 -8.08
N ASP A 137 0.87 20.29 -8.92
CA ASP A 137 2.04 19.64 -9.49
C ASP A 137 3.18 19.57 -8.47
N GLY A 138 4.02 18.55 -8.59
CA GLY A 138 5.17 18.31 -7.73
C GLY A 138 5.23 16.92 -7.16
N TYR A 139 6.29 16.64 -6.42
CA TYR A 139 6.43 15.41 -5.67
C TYR A 139 5.65 15.50 -4.35
N GLU A 140 4.47 14.86 -4.29
CA GLU A 140 3.59 14.81 -3.12
C GLU A 140 3.26 16.18 -2.48
N PRO A 141 2.82 17.18 -3.29
CA PRO A 141 2.43 18.48 -2.75
C PRO A 141 1.18 18.34 -1.88
N THR A 142 1.22 18.87 -0.68
CA THR A 142 0.09 18.80 0.27
C THR A 142 -0.86 19.99 0.13
N PRO A 143 -2.18 19.82 0.38
CA PRO A 143 -2.84 18.60 0.89
C PRO A 143 -2.99 17.51 -0.16
N LEU A 144 -3.03 16.25 0.30
CA LEU A 144 -3.35 15.09 -0.51
C LEU A 144 -4.54 14.36 0.10
N TYR A 145 -5.39 13.86 -0.77
CA TYR A 145 -6.70 13.30 -0.47
C TYR A 145 -6.76 11.84 -0.88
N MET A 146 -7.71 11.11 -0.33
CA MET A 146 -7.98 9.74 -0.72
C MET A 146 -9.24 9.66 -1.58
N GLY A 147 -9.14 9.07 -2.75
CA GLY A 147 -10.24 8.86 -3.67
C GLY A 147 -10.49 7.42 -4.01
N GLU A 148 -11.56 7.19 -4.76
CA GLU A 148 -11.90 5.89 -5.31
C GLU A 148 -12.31 5.99 -6.77
N ALA A 149 -11.99 4.94 -7.52
CA ALA A 149 -12.46 4.69 -8.86
C ALA A 149 -13.05 3.27 -8.95
N LEU A 150 -14.12 3.14 -9.73
CA LEU A 150 -14.73 1.87 -10.07
C LEU A 150 -14.47 1.56 -11.53
N THR A 151 -14.25 0.29 -11.86
CA THR A 151 -14.06 -0.18 -13.22
C THR A 151 -14.63 -1.58 -13.42
N GLU A 152 -15.16 -1.87 -14.60
CA GLU A 152 -15.59 -3.22 -14.98
C GLU A 152 -14.37 -4.09 -15.37
N GLU A 153 -13.30 -3.43 -15.86
CA GLU A 153 -12.07 -4.09 -16.32
C GLU A 153 -10.83 -3.28 -15.89
N LEU A 154 -9.99 -3.89 -15.06
CA LEU A 154 -8.78 -3.24 -14.53
C LEU A 154 -7.74 -2.88 -15.60
N THR A 155 -7.78 -3.56 -16.74
CA THR A 155 -6.84 -3.35 -17.85
C THR A 155 -7.33 -2.34 -18.90
N ASP A 156 -8.57 -1.88 -18.81
CA ASP A 156 -9.12 -0.88 -19.74
C ASP A 156 -9.09 0.54 -19.14
N PRO A 157 -8.22 1.46 -19.62
CA PRO A 157 -8.14 2.82 -19.12
C PRO A 157 -9.44 3.63 -19.30
N LYS A 158 -10.32 3.24 -20.22
CA LYS A 158 -11.59 3.92 -20.49
C LYS A 158 -12.69 3.51 -19.52
N ALA A 159 -12.51 2.38 -18.84
CA ALA A 159 -13.54 1.85 -17.93
C ALA A 159 -13.50 2.49 -16.54
N TYR A 160 -12.43 3.23 -16.18
CA TYR A 160 -12.28 3.83 -14.86
C TYR A 160 -13.18 5.04 -14.66
N ARG A 161 -14.04 4.95 -13.65
CA ARG A 161 -14.93 6.03 -13.22
C ARG A 161 -14.53 6.49 -11.81
N ARG A 162 -13.81 7.60 -11.72
CA ARG A 162 -13.42 8.21 -10.44
C ARG A 162 -14.63 8.86 -9.76
N LEU A 163 -14.79 8.64 -8.46
CA LEU A 163 -15.81 9.32 -7.67
C LEU A 163 -15.59 10.85 -7.70
N PRO A 164 -16.68 11.65 -7.61
CA PRO A 164 -16.57 13.09 -7.75
C PRO A 164 -15.89 13.78 -6.57
N GLN A 165 -15.96 13.20 -5.38
CA GLN A 165 -15.40 13.72 -4.13
C GLN A 165 -14.40 12.73 -3.54
N PRO A 166 -13.44 13.19 -2.73
CA PRO A 166 -12.60 12.29 -1.94
C PRO A 166 -13.46 11.48 -0.96
N ILE A 167 -13.03 10.25 -0.68
CA ILE A 167 -13.67 9.37 0.31
C ILE A 167 -13.18 9.67 1.74
N LEU A 168 -11.97 10.20 1.88
CA LEU A 168 -11.41 10.75 3.11
C LEU A 168 -10.53 11.96 2.76
N SER A 169 -10.56 12.97 3.62
CA SER A 169 -9.82 14.23 3.45
C SER A 169 -9.10 14.63 4.75
N PRO A 170 -7.91 15.25 4.68
CA PRO A 170 -7.30 15.89 5.84
C PRO A 170 -8.08 17.11 6.35
N GLU A 171 -9.05 17.58 5.58
CA GLU A 171 -9.93 18.71 5.88
C GLU A 171 -11.28 18.31 6.48
N ASP A 172 -11.57 17.00 6.59
CA ASP A 172 -12.82 16.52 7.21
C ASP A 172 -12.92 16.97 8.69
N GLU A 173 -14.13 17.21 9.16
CA GLU A 173 -14.38 17.60 10.56
C GLU A 173 -13.90 16.53 11.54
N ASP A 174 -14.05 15.25 11.20
CA ASP A 174 -13.61 14.10 12.00
C ASP A 174 -12.18 13.66 11.72
N CYS A 175 -11.39 14.47 10.99
CA CYS A 175 -9.99 14.20 10.71
C CYS A 175 -9.16 14.19 11.99
N ARG A 176 -8.40 13.11 12.21
CA ARG A 176 -7.53 12.94 13.39
C ARG A 176 -6.33 13.88 13.33
N PRO A 177 -5.73 14.26 14.47
CA PRO A 177 -4.50 15.08 14.47
C PRO A 177 -3.36 14.48 13.65
N GLY A 178 -3.26 13.15 13.58
CA GLY A 178 -2.26 12.42 12.81
C GLY A 178 -2.46 12.43 11.30
N GLU A 179 -3.56 13.00 10.78
CA GLU A 179 -3.96 12.96 9.36
C GLU A 179 -4.00 14.36 8.71
N ARG A 180 -3.85 15.41 9.48
CA ARG A 180 -4.15 16.81 9.10
C ARG A 180 -3.31 17.39 7.96
N ARG A 181 -2.25 16.72 7.52
CA ARG A 181 -1.39 17.22 6.45
C ARG A 181 -1.67 16.55 5.11
N ALA A 182 -1.76 15.23 5.08
CA ALA A 182 -1.99 14.46 3.85
C ALA A 182 -2.41 13.03 4.15
N LEU A 183 -3.20 12.45 3.24
CA LEU A 183 -3.51 11.04 3.18
C LEU A 183 -2.75 10.42 2.01
N TYR A 184 -2.22 9.20 2.20
CA TYR A 184 -1.39 8.53 1.19
C TYR A 184 -1.99 7.20 0.75
N ARG A 185 -1.15 6.16 0.69
CA ARG A 185 -1.55 4.82 0.25
C ARG A 185 -2.63 4.24 1.15
N SER A 186 -3.61 3.62 0.51
CA SER A 186 -4.68 2.86 1.14
C SER A 186 -4.67 1.41 0.68
N PHE A 187 -5.12 0.53 1.56
CA PHE A 187 -5.29 -0.90 1.31
C PHE A 187 -6.69 -1.30 1.80
N ALA A 188 -7.69 -1.22 0.91
CA ALA A 188 -9.05 -1.63 1.19
C ALA A 188 -9.20 -3.15 1.02
N PHE A 189 -9.87 -3.82 1.97
CA PHE A 189 -10.07 -5.28 1.97
C PHE A 189 -11.44 -5.66 2.53
N ALA A 190 -11.93 -6.85 2.16
CA ALA A 190 -13.13 -7.42 2.75
C ALA A 190 -12.79 -8.07 4.11
N ASP A 191 -13.48 -7.64 5.17
CA ASP A 191 -13.34 -8.25 6.51
C ASP A 191 -14.24 -9.48 6.64
N THR A 192 -13.89 -10.53 5.92
CA THR A 192 -14.65 -11.79 5.91
C THR A 192 -14.69 -12.52 7.26
N ALA A 193 -13.85 -12.14 8.20
CA ALA A 193 -13.83 -12.68 9.56
C ALA A 193 -14.70 -11.87 10.54
N GLY A 194 -15.23 -10.70 10.11
CA GLY A 194 -16.06 -9.83 10.92
C GLY A 194 -15.35 -9.23 12.13
N ILE A 195 -14.05 -9.05 12.07
CA ILE A 195 -13.22 -8.55 13.18
C ILE A 195 -13.62 -7.13 13.54
N THR A 196 -13.79 -6.26 12.54
CA THR A 196 -14.16 -4.85 12.74
C THR A 196 -15.64 -4.68 13.03
N GLY A 197 -16.47 -5.65 12.64
CA GLY A 197 -17.93 -5.56 12.66
C GLY A 197 -18.54 -4.94 11.40
N PHE A 198 -17.71 -4.63 10.40
CA PHE A 198 -18.10 -4.09 9.09
C PHE A 198 -17.66 -5.04 7.97
N PRO A 199 -18.38 -5.07 6.83
CA PRO A 199 -18.00 -5.91 5.69
C PRO A 199 -16.65 -5.54 5.07
N TYR A 200 -16.28 -4.25 5.14
CA TYR A 200 -15.06 -3.73 4.55
C TYR A 200 -14.26 -2.92 5.55
N ALA A 201 -12.93 -3.03 5.44
CA ALA A 201 -12.00 -2.23 6.20
C ALA A 201 -10.85 -1.74 5.30
N MET A 202 -10.17 -0.68 5.71
CA MET A 202 -9.09 -0.06 4.93
C MET A 202 -7.98 0.40 5.86
N LEU A 203 -6.78 -0.17 5.69
CA LEU A 203 -5.55 0.38 6.24
C LEU A 203 -5.07 1.52 5.35
N TYR A 204 -4.64 2.63 5.92
CA TYR A 204 -4.05 3.73 5.16
C TYR A 204 -3.04 4.48 5.99
N ASN A 205 -2.04 5.06 5.33
CA ASN A 205 -1.11 5.94 6.01
C ASN A 205 -1.46 7.41 5.78
N ALA A 206 -1.20 8.19 6.80
CA ALA A 206 -1.41 9.62 6.78
C ALA A 206 -0.27 10.35 7.49
N LYS A 207 -0.04 11.58 7.06
CA LYS A 207 0.99 12.49 7.58
C LYS A 207 0.38 13.55 8.47
N ALA A 208 0.93 13.68 9.66
CA ALA A 208 0.58 14.73 10.61
C ALA A 208 1.34 16.04 10.33
N MET A 209 0.99 17.09 11.06
CA MET A 209 1.70 18.39 10.98
C MET A 209 3.13 18.31 11.50
N ASP A 210 3.47 17.27 12.28
CA ASP A 210 4.84 16.96 12.72
C ASP A 210 5.69 16.24 11.66
N TYR A 211 5.14 16.07 10.44
CA TYR A 211 5.75 15.37 9.30
C TYR A 211 5.96 13.86 9.51
N LYS A 212 5.42 13.27 10.56
CA LYS A 212 5.46 11.82 10.78
C LYS A 212 4.28 11.16 10.11
N GLU A 213 4.53 9.97 9.56
CA GLU A 213 3.48 9.13 8.99
C GLU A 213 3.16 7.95 9.89
N ARG A 214 1.87 7.65 9.97
CA ARG A 214 1.29 6.58 10.79
C ARG A 214 0.24 5.84 9.99
N ILE A 215 -0.04 4.58 10.38
CA ILE A 215 -1.06 3.77 9.74
C ILE A 215 -2.34 3.82 10.58
N PHE A 216 -3.44 4.10 9.91
CA PHE A 216 -4.78 4.22 10.47
C PHE A 216 -5.72 3.17 9.88
N LEU A 217 -6.91 3.05 10.46
CA LEU A 217 -7.96 2.15 10.03
C LEU A 217 -9.25 2.94 9.75
N ALA A 218 -9.92 2.60 8.66
CA ALA A 218 -11.28 3.01 8.33
C ALA A 218 -12.14 1.77 8.04
N VAL A 219 -13.45 1.92 8.12
CA VAL A 219 -14.44 0.86 7.89
C VAL A 219 -15.56 1.35 6.99
N SER A 220 -16.24 0.41 6.33
CA SER A 220 -17.36 0.72 5.45
C SER A 220 -18.37 -0.43 5.38
N GLU A 221 -19.66 -0.10 5.21
CA GLU A 221 -20.73 -1.06 4.94
C GLU A 221 -20.79 -1.48 3.46
N ASP A 222 -20.32 -0.63 2.55
CA ASP A 222 -20.52 -0.77 1.10
C ASP A 222 -19.25 -0.61 0.26
N ALA A 223 -18.08 -0.38 0.91
CA ALA A 223 -16.79 -0.06 0.31
C ALA A 223 -16.76 1.25 -0.52
N LEU A 224 -17.76 2.12 -0.39
CA LEU A 224 -17.86 3.41 -1.06
C LEU A 224 -17.96 4.59 -0.09
N HIS A 225 -18.53 4.33 1.09
CA HIS A 225 -18.67 5.32 2.16
C HIS A 225 -17.85 4.89 3.35
N TRP A 226 -16.72 5.57 3.56
CA TRP A 226 -15.74 5.20 4.56
C TRP A 226 -15.86 6.07 5.82
N GLN A 227 -15.68 5.45 6.96
CA GLN A 227 -15.68 6.11 8.25
C GLN A 227 -14.39 5.77 8.99
N ARG A 228 -13.77 6.77 9.60
CA ARG A 228 -12.59 6.59 10.44
C ARG A 228 -12.91 5.67 11.63
N TYR A 229 -12.07 4.65 11.85
CA TYR A 229 -12.26 3.65 12.88
C TYR A 229 -11.18 3.77 13.94
N GLY A 230 -11.58 4.08 15.19
CA GLY A 230 -10.69 4.42 16.30
C GLY A 230 -10.13 5.84 16.24
N GLU A 231 -9.73 6.35 17.39
CA GLU A 231 -9.17 7.71 17.55
C GLU A 231 -7.67 7.76 17.28
N GLU A 232 -6.97 6.66 17.55
CA GLU A 232 -5.52 6.54 17.46
C GLU A 232 -5.08 5.77 16.20
N PRO A 233 -3.84 5.96 15.73
CA PRO A 233 -3.27 5.10 14.69
C PRO A 233 -3.16 3.66 15.20
N VAL A 234 -3.41 2.70 14.31
CA VAL A 234 -3.20 1.28 14.61
C VAL A 234 -1.71 0.92 14.61
N LEU A 235 -0.88 1.66 13.87
CA LEU A 235 0.57 1.55 13.94
C LEU A 235 1.23 2.94 13.96
N ASP A 236 1.99 3.21 15.01
CA ASP A 236 2.84 4.39 15.17
C ASP A 236 4.27 3.93 15.47
N GLY A 237 5.18 4.19 14.54
CA GLY A 237 6.58 3.78 14.67
C GLY A 237 7.28 4.38 15.89
N THR A 238 6.86 5.57 16.34
CA THR A 238 7.46 6.25 17.48
C THR A 238 7.23 5.53 18.81
N ARG A 239 6.20 4.67 18.89
CA ARG A 239 5.95 3.83 20.10
C ARG A 239 7.01 2.76 20.29
N TYR A 240 7.77 2.41 19.25
CA TYR A 240 8.78 1.36 19.25
C TYR A 240 10.18 1.91 19.04
N ARG A 241 10.31 2.98 18.25
CA ARG A 241 11.55 3.69 17.94
C ARG A 241 11.27 5.19 17.97
N PRO A 242 11.69 5.91 19.00
CA PRO A 242 11.30 7.33 19.23
C PRO A 242 11.61 8.26 18.06
N ASP A 243 12.69 7.97 17.31
CA ASP A 243 13.11 8.77 16.17
C ASP A 243 12.48 8.36 14.83
N ASN A 244 11.61 7.35 14.82
CA ASN A 244 10.94 6.92 13.60
C ASN A 244 10.13 8.05 12.99
N LYS A 245 10.29 8.24 11.67
CA LYS A 245 9.56 9.25 10.91
C LYS A 245 8.35 8.70 10.18
N ILE A 246 8.46 7.48 9.64
CA ILE A 246 7.45 6.92 8.75
C ILE A 246 7.23 5.46 9.06
N VAL A 247 5.98 5.08 9.21
CA VAL A 247 5.47 3.73 9.01
C VAL A 247 4.32 3.83 8.02
N ALA A 248 4.43 3.16 6.86
CA ALA A 248 3.55 3.44 5.74
C ALA A 248 3.43 2.27 4.74
N ASP A 249 2.55 2.44 3.76
CA ASP A 249 2.32 1.57 2.60
C ASP A 249 1.98 0.12 2.98
N ALA A 250 0.99 -0.01 3.87
CA ALA A 250 0.53 -1.30 4.35
C ALA A 250 -0.03 -2.18 3.24
N GLN A 251 0.40 -3.45 3.22
CA GLN A 251 -0.30 -4.58 2.60
C GLN A 251 -0.74 -5.54 3.70
N LEU A 252 -1.94 -6.08 3.63
CA LEU A 252 -2.45 -7.06 4.57
C LEU A 252 -2.44 -8.47 3.97
N ILE A 253 -1.96 -9.45 4.75
CA ILE A 253 -2.02 -10.88 4.41
C ILE A 253 -2.62 -11.62 5.60
N ARG A 254 -3.60 -12.50 5.36
CA ARG A 254 -4.20 -13.36 6.38
C ARG A 254 -3.63 -14.77 6.31
N ARG A 255 -3.05 -15.25 7.41
CA ARG A 255 -2.50 -16.59 7.54
C ARG A 255 -3.16 -17.31 8.72
N GLY A 256 -4.21 -18.08 8.43
CA GLY A 256 -5.07 -18.65 9.46
C GLY A 256 -5.86 -17.59 10.21
N ASN A 257 -5.67 -17.50 11.53
CA ASN A 257 -6.26 -16.49 12.39
C ASN A 257 -5.36 -15.27 12.64
N LEU A 258 -4.21 -15.21 11.97
CA LEU A 258 -3.24 -14.12 12.13
C LEU A 258 -3.26 -13.21 10.91
N TYR A 259 -3.27 -11.91 11.14
CA TYR A 259 -3.09 -10.87 10.14
C TYR A 259 -1.65 -10.39 10.15
N LEU A 260 -1.03 -10.31 8.99
CA LEU A 260 0.32 -9.82 8.76
C LEU A 260 0.22 -8.52 7.96
N MET A 261 0.63 -7.41 8.54
CA MET A 261 0.76 -6.12 7.87
C MET A 261 2.19 -5.98 7.40
N ILE A 262 2.42 -6.01 6.09
CA ILE A 262 3.70 -5.67 5.49
C ILE A 262 3.72 -4.16 5.32
N TYR A 263 4.74 -3.49 5.80
CA TYR A 263 4.86 -2.02 5.73
C TYR A 263 6.33 -1.62 5.61
N PHE A 264 6.58 -0.38 5.25
CA PHE A 264 7.95 0.15 5.32
C PHE A 264 8.12 1.10 6.51
N SER A 265 9.35 1.20 6.94
CA SER A 265 9.78 2.09 8.02
C SER A 265 10.94 2.96 7.55
N LEU A 266 10.93 4.21 8.00
CA LEU A 266 12.02 5.16 7.76
C LEU A 266 12.43 5.82 9.08
N GLU A 267 13.71 5.69 9.41
CA GLU A 267 14.36 6.36 10.53
C GLU A 267 15.36 7.40 10.02
N PRO A 268 15.58 8.50 10.75
CA PRO A 268 16.53 9.53 10.33
C PRO A 268 17.94 8.96 10.09
N GLY A 269 18.53 9.29 8.94
CA GLY A 269 19.89 8.90 8.60
C GLY A 269 20.06 7.44 8.16
N ASN A 270 18.97 6.68 8.04
CA ASN A 270 18.98 5.30 7.56
C ASN A 270 18.17 5.15 6.28
N PRO A 271 18.54 4.22 5.37
CA PRO A 271 17.67 3.81 4.28
C PRO A 271 16.31 3.31 4.76
N ALA A 272 15.24 3.62 4.01
CA ALA A 272 13.95 3.00 4.26
C ALA A 272 14.00 1.49 3.94
N TYR A 273 13.28 0.70 4.73
CA TYR A 273 13.25 -0.75 4.62
C TYR A 273 11.82 -1.29 4.81
N SER A 274 11.53 -2.46 4.26
CA SER A 274 10.26 -3.15 4.49
C SER A 274 10.36 -4.18 5.61
N THR A 275 9.33 -4.22 6.44
CA THR A 275 9.19 -5.13 7.58
C THR A 275 7.73 -5.54 7.74
N PHE A 276 7.35 -6.17 8.85
CA PHE A 276 5.97 -6.53 9.12
C PHE A 276 5.59 -6.37 10.59
N ALA A 277 4.29 -6.28 10.83
CA ALA A 277 3.67 -6.44 12.12
C ALA A 277 2.59 -7.53 12.04
N ALA A 278 2.26 -8.15 13.16
CA ALA A 278 1.22 -9.16 13.23
C ALA A 278 0.14 -8.80 14.25
N SER A 279 -1.10 -9.20 13.95
CA SER A 279 -2.27 -8.91 14.78
C SER A 279 -3.28 -10.05 14.71
N TYR A 280 -4.07 -10.23 15.77
CA TYR A 280 -5.24 -11.09 15.77
C TYR A 280 -6.55 -10.33 15.54
N ASP A 281 -6.55 -8.99 15.73
CA ASP A 281 -7.77 -8.18 15.78
C ASP A 281 -7.75 -6.90 14.90
N LEU A 282 -6.73 -6.75 14.05
CA LEU A 282 -6.53 -5.59 13.15
C LEU A 282 -6.28 -4.25 13.85
N VAL A 283 -6.36 -4.21 15.17
CA VAL A 283 -6.20 -2.99 16.01
C VAL A 283 -4.88 -3.01 16.77
N HIS A 284 -4.59 -4.13 17.44
CA HIS A 284 -3.39 -4.28 18.25
C HIS A 284 -2.32 -5.02 17.45
N TRP A 285 -1.28 -4.29 17.05
CA TRP A 285 -0.20 -4.81 16.21
C TRP A 285 1.08 -5.02 17.00
N THR A 286 1.70 -6.17 16.79
CA THR A 286 3.04 -6.50 17.32
C THR A 286 4.04 -6.36 16.18
N PRO A 287 4.87 -5.30 16.13
CA PRO A 287 5.90 -5.14 15.10
C PRO A 287 7.02 -6.16 15.25
N TRP A 288 7.52 -6.66 14.13
CA TRP A 288 8.73 -7.46 14.08
C TRP A 288 9.97 -6.62 14.42
N GLN A 289 10.81 -7.10 15.35
CA GLN A 289 11.98 -6.39 15.83
C GLN A 289 13.31 -6.99 15.31
N GLY A 290 13.25 -8.01 14.45
CA GLY A 290 14.41 -8.66 13.86
C GLY A 290 14.87 -7.99 12.57
N LYS A 291 15.56 -8.77 11.72
CA LYS A 291 16.02 -8.29 10.39
C LYS A 291 14.83 -7.88 9.54
N PRO A 292 14.93 -6.79 8.76
CA PRO A 292 13.94 -6.43 7.77
C PRO A 292 13.61 -7.57 6.78
N LEU A 293 12.44 -7.52 6.14
CA LEU A 293 12.11 -8.40 5.02
C LEU A 293 12.89 -8.00 3.77
N ILE A 294 13.00 -6.69 3.53
CA ILE A 294 13.81 -6.08 2.47
C ILE A 294 14.53 -4.86 3.05
N ALA A 295 15.78 -4.71 2.74
CA ALA A 295 16.62 -3.55 3.05
C ALA A 295 17.63 -3.33 1.92
N SER A 296 18.25 -2.16 1.88
CA SER A 296 19.33 -1.83 0.94
C SER A 296 20.53 -2.75 1.14
N GLU A 297 20.95 -3.42 0.08
CA GLU A 297 22.09 -4.37 0.08
C GLU A 297 22.98 -4.20 -1.14
N PHE A 298 22.44 -3.66 -2.25
CA PHE A 298 23.12 -3.55 -3.53
C PHE A 298 23.19 -2.10 -4.03
N PRO A 299 24.14 -1.75 -4.92
CA PRO A 299 24.27 -0.38 -5.44
C PRO A 299 23.03 0.16 -6.16
N TRP A 300 22.16 -0.72 -6.69
CA TRP A 300 20.95 -0.28 -7.38
C TRP A 300 19.81 0.14 -6.43
N GLU A 301 19.98 -0.04 -5.11
CA GLU A 301 19.01 0.26 -4.06
C GLU A 301 19.65 0.88 -2.82
N ASP A 302 20.80 1.56 -3.01
CA ASP A 302 21.65 2.05 -1.92
C ASP A 302 21.00 3.17 -1.09
N GLU A 303 19.97 3.85 -1.61
CA GLU A 303 19.21 4.83 -0.83
C GLU A 303 18.02 4.19 -0.10
N HIS A 304 17.18 3.40 -0.80
CA HIS A 304 15.99 2.78 -0.20
C HIS A 304 15.64 1.46 -0.88
N ALA A 305 15.18 0.48 -0.06
CA ALA A 305 14.53 -0.75 -0.50
C ALA A 305 13.25 -0.93 0.35
N HIS A 306 12.09 -0.52 -0.16
CA HIS A 306 10.88 -0.33 0.64
C HIS A 306 9.58 -0.53 -0.16
N LYS A 307 8.40 -0.29 0.48
CA LYS A 307 7.07 -0.37 -0.15
C LYS A 307 6.79 -1.74 -0.78
N SER A 308 7.01 -2.80 0.00
CA SER A 308 6.82 -4.17 -0.45
C SER A 308 5.37 -4.51 -0.78
N TRP A 309 5.19 -5.33 -1.82
CA TRP A 309 4.00 -6.11 -2.07
C TRP A 309 4.37 -7.58 -2.22
N ILE A 310 3.78 -8.43 -1.37
CA ILE A 310 4.08 -9.85 -1.33
C ILE A 310 2.99 -10.67 -2.03
N VAL A 311 3.43 -11.57 -2.90
CA VAL A 311 2.60 -12.62 -3.52
C VAL A 311 3.14 -13.97 -3.05
N VAL A 312 2.26 -14.88 -2.62
CA VAL A 312 2.61 -16.26 -2.29
C VAL A 312 1.92 -17.18 -3.27
N HIS A 313 2.68 -17.78 -4.16
CA HIS A 313 2.15 -18.62 -5.22
C HIS A 313 2.99 -19.89 -5.38
N ASP A 314 2.35 -21.06 -5.45
CA ASP A 314 2.98 -22.38 -5.58
C ASP A 314 4.09 -22.65 -4.56
N GLY A 315 3.90 -22.16 -3.32
CA GLY A 315 4.83 -22.32 -2.22
C GLY A 315 6.03 -21.37 -2.24
N ARG A 316 6.18 -20.55 -3.28
CA ARG A 316 7.20 -19.52 -3.42
C ARG A 316 6.66 -18.16 -3.00
N VAL A 317 7.51 -17.36 -2.36
CA VAL A 317 7.21 -15.97 -2.00
C VAL A 317 7.90 -15.03 -2.97
N TYR A 318 7.11 -14.13 -3.57
CA TYR A 318 7.58 -13.05 -4.43
C TYR A 318 7.35 -11.74 -3.69
N ASN A 319 8.39 -10.95 -3.53
CA ASN A 319 8.34 -9.66 -2.88
C ASN A 319 8.73 -8.57 -3.88
N TYR A 320 7.75 -7.87 -4.41
CA TYR A 320 7.96 -6.69 -5.26
C TYR A 320 8.15 -5.49 -4.36
N TYR A 321 9.18 -4.71 -4.59
CA TYR A 321 9.47 -3.56 -3.75
C TYR A 321 10.01 -2.39 -4.57
N CYS A 322 9.91 -1.20 -4.01
CA CYS A 322 10.48 0.00 -4.58
C CYS A 322 11.96 0.09 -4.22
N ALA A 323 12.83 0.06 -5.21
CA ALA A 323 14.27 0.27 -5.09
C ALA A 323 14.62 1.69 -5.51
N CYS A 324 15.40 2.41 -4.69
CA CYS A 324 15.90 3.75 -4.96
C CYS A 324 17.40 3.77 -4.81
N ASN A 325 18.10 4.46 -5.72
CA ASN A 325 19.55 4.58 -5.67
C ASN A 325 20.03 6.04 -5.72
N SER A 326 21.29 6.23 -5.36
CA SER A 326 21.96 7.54 -5.33
C SER A 326 22.13 8.19 -6.71
N ALA A 327 21.90 7.45 -7.81
CA ALA A 327 21.79 8.01 -9.16
C ALA A 327 20.43 8.67 -9.46
N GLY A 328 19.52 8.71 -8.47
CA GLY A 328 18.19 9.31 -8.61
C GLY A 328 17.20 8.42 -9.37
N GLU A 329 17.44 7.13 -9.43
CA GLU A 329 16.52 6.18 -10.04
C GLU A 329 15.58 5.58 -8.98
N ARG A 330 14.34 5.29 -9.41
CA ARG A 330 13.36 4.57 -8.63
C ARG A 330 12.60 3.63 -9.54
N PHE A 331 12.56 2.36 -9.17
CA PHE A 331 11.94 1.30 -9.96
C PHE A 331 11.41 0.18 -9.07
N ILE A 332 10.59 -0.69 -9.63
CA ILE A 332 10.14 -1.89 -8.92
C ILE A 332 11.15 -3.01 -9.15
N ALA A 333 11.66 -3.53 -8.06
CA ALA A 333 12.53 -4.71 -8.00
C ALA A 333 11.77 -5.91 -7.44
N LEU A 334 12.35 -7.10 -7.63
CA LEU A 334 11.82 -8.36 -7.14
C LEU A 334 12.85 -9.08 -6.27
N ALA A 335 12.36 -9.65 -5.17
CA ALA A 335 13.07 -10.66 -4.39
C ALA A 335 12.18 -11.89 -4.18
N THR A 336 12.77 -13.08 -4.06
CA THR A 336 12.04 -14.33 -3.86
C THR A 336 12.59 -15.17 -2.71
N SER A 337 11.78 -16.13 -2.23
CA SER A 337 12.18 -17.05 -1.15
C SER A 337 13.31 -18.00 -1.55
N ASP A 338 13.45 -18.33 -2.84
CA ASP A 338 14.37 -19.29 -3.46
C ASP A 338 14.70 -18.90 -4.90
#